data_50e6849cb52a5c2826b7731815c8ac43
#
_entry.id   50e6849cb52a5c2826b7731815c8ac43
#
_cell.length_a   1.000
_cell.length_b   1.000
_cell.length_c   1.000
_cell.angle_alpha   90.00
_cell.angle_beta   90.00
_cell.angle_gamma   90.00
#
_symmetry.space_group_name_H-M   'P 1'
#
loop_
_entity.id
_entity.type
_entity.pdbx_description
1 polymer ?
#
loop_
_entity_poly.entity_id
_entity_poly.type
_entity_poly.pdbx_seq_one_letter_code
_entity_poly.pdbx_strand_id
1 'polypeptide(L)'
;MRTEELANKLQHFFPSEKGYSAIPTEQTKPNGKRVFTYSAITGGITNQNYRNHIQTEVGLTPSPLIDEDKCWWGAIDIDTYNMEGTRKKEIIEGAKELSLASAFSKSGGLHLFCV
;
A
#
# COMPACT_ATOMS: atom_id res chain seq x y z
N MET A 1 12.50 13.47 -4.32
CA MET A 1 11.64 13.05 -5.44
C MET A 1 10.38 13.90 -5.43
N ARG A 2 9.99 14.42 -6.57
CA ARG A 2 8.77 15.22 -6.68
C ARG A 2 7.54 14.34 -6.56
N THR A 3 6.44 14.90 -6.06
CA THR A 3 5.16 14.20 -5.93
C THR A 3 4.71 13.58 -7.26
N GLU A 4 4.84 14.32 -8.36
CA GLU A 4 4.48 13.85 -9.69
C GLU A 4 5.28 12.61 -10.11
N GLU A 5 6.59 12.61 -9.89
CA GLU A 5 7.45 11.46 -10.21
C GLU A 5 7.07 10.24 -9.37
N LEU A 6 6.81 10.44 -8.09
CA LEU A 6 6.42 9.35 -7.20
C LEU A 6 5.05 8.79 -7.57
N ALA A 7 4.09 9.66 -7.89
CA ALA A 7 2.76 9.25 -8.34
C ALA A 7 2.84 8.43 -9.64
N ASN A 8 3.66 8.88 -10.59
CA ASN A 8 3.87 8.15 -11.84
C ASN A 8 4.46 6.76 -11.60
N LYS A 9 5.42 6.64 -10.70
CA LYS A 9 6.01 5.35 -10.33
C LYS A 9 5.01 4.43 -9.64
N LEU A 10 4.24 4.95 -8.70
CA LEU A 10 3.21 4.17 -8.02
C LEU A 10 2.16 3.66 -9.01
N GLN A 11 1.71 4.50 -9.93
CA GLN A 11 0.76 4.09 -10.95
C GLN A 11 1.35 3.03 -11.89
N HIS A 12 2.63 3.16 -12.22
CA HIS A 12 3.33 2.19 -13.06
C HIS A 12 3.48 0.82 -12.38
N PHE A 13 3.89 0.80 -11.11
CA PHE A 13 4.12 -0.44 -10.39
C PHE A 13 2.84 -1.07 -9.83
N PHE A 14 1.84 -0.27 -9.54
CA PHE A 14 0.57 -0.72 -8.97
C PHE A 14 -0.63 -0.29 -9.83
N PRO A 15 -0.65 -0.70 -11.11
CA PRO A 15 -1.82 -0.41 -11.94
C PRO A 15 -3.05 -1.11 -11.35
N SER A 16 -4.19 -0.43 -11.39
CA SER A 16 -5.40 -0.96 -10.78
C SER A 16 -6.63 -0.42 -11.48
N GLU A 17 -7.58 -1.31 -11.76
CA GLU A 17 -8.85 -0.93 -12.39
C GLU A 17 -9.91 -0.55 -11.36
N LYS A 18 -9.71 -0.88 -10.10
CA LYS A 18 -10.61 -0.55 -9.01
C LYS A 18 -9.88 -0.58 -7.68
N GLY A 19 -10.51 -0.04 -6.67
CA GLY A 19 -9.99 -0.02 -5.33
C GLY A 19 -10.81 0.89 -4.44
N TYR A 20 -10.22 1.34 -3.35
CA TYR A 20 -10.89 2.23 -2.40
C TYR A 20 -9.98 3.39 -2.03
N SER A 21 -10.56 4.57 -1.85
CA SER A 21 -9.95 5.65 -1.09
C SER A 21 -10.42 5.58 0.37
N ALA A 22 -9.56 5.94 1.30
CA ALA A 22 -9.86 5.89 2.73
C ALA A 22 -9.57 7.26 3.35
N ILE A 23 -10.60 7.89 3.90
CA ILE A 23 -10.48 9.20 4.54
C ILE A 23 -10.49 9.01 6.05
N PRO A 24 -9.46 9.49 6.79
CA PRO A 24 -9.44 9.36 8.23
C PRO A 24 -10.56 10.17 8.86
N THR A 25 -11.21 9.60 9.87
CA THR A 25 -12.22 10.28 10.69
C THR A 25 -11.56 10.82 11.95
N GLU A 26 -12.31 11.56 12.76
CA GLU A 26 -11.87 12.01 14.07
C GLU A 26 -11.88 10.90 15.12
N GLN A 27 -12.51 9.78 14.82
CA GLN A 27 -12.65 8.66 15.75
C GLN A 27 -11.39 7.81 15.82
N THR A 28 -11.13 7.27 17.01
CA THR A 28 -10.04 6.32 17.26
C THR A 28 -10.60 5.11 17.99
N LYS A 29 -10.21 3.92 17.58
CA LYS A 29 -10.60 2.67 18.25
C LYS A 29 -9.91 2.56 19.61
N PRO A 30 -10.46 1.75 20.55
CA PRO A 30 -9.83 1.54 21.86
C PRO A 30 -8.36 1.06 21.79
N ASN A 31 -7.98 0.37 20.71
CA ASN A 31 -6.59 -0.08 20.49
C ASN A 31 -5.67 0.99 19.90
N GLY A 32 -6.15 2.23 19.76
CA GLY A 32 -5.37 3.34 19.21
C GLY A 32 -5.39 3.46 17.69
N LYS A 33 -6.02 2.54 16.98
CA LYS A 33 -6.11 2.60 15.52
C LYS A 33 -7.15 3.64 15.08
N ARG A 34 -6.81 4.41 14.04
CA ARG A 34 -7.73 5.38 13.45
C ARG A 34 -8.86 4.67 12.70
N VAL A 35 -10.03 5.30 12.71
CA VAL A 35 -11.18 4.85 11.92
C VAL A 35 -11.21 5.61 10.59
N PHE A 36 -11.43 4.90 9.50
CA PHE A 36 -11.47 5.47 8.14
C PHE A 36 -12.84 5.26 7.51
N THR A 37 -13.23 6.22 6.67
CA THR A 37 -14.38 6.07 5.76
C THR A 37 -13.86 5.67 4.40
N TYR A 38 -14.38 4.58 3.85
CA TYR A 38 -13.95 4.03 2.56
C TYR A 38 -14.93 4.40 1.47
N SER A 39 -14.40 4.79 0.31
CA SER A 39 -15.19 5.07 -0.89
C SER A 39 -14.63 4.27 -2.05
N ALA A 40 -15.51 3.53 -2.76
CA ALA A 40 -15.09 2.74 -3.91
C ALA A 40 -14.66 3.63 -5.07
N ILE A 41 -13.58 3.22 -5.74
CA ILE A 41 -13.09 3.83 -6.97
C ILE A 41 -13.30 2.81 -8.08
N THR A 42 -14.04 3.21 -9.11
CA THR A 42 -14.29 2.38 -10.29
C THR A 42 -13.79 3.10 -11.54
N GLY A 43 -13.48 2.34 -12.58
CA GLY A 43 -12.97 2.93 -13.83
C GLY A 43 -11.48 3.24 -13.83
N GLY A 44 -10.73 2.67 -12.91
CA GLY A 44 -9.29 2.80 -12.83
C GLY A 44 -8.81 3.77 -11.75
N ILE A 45 -7.72 3.40 -11.11
CA ILE A 45 -7.01 4.27 -10.17
C ILE A 45 -6.15 5.24 -11.00
N THR A 46 -6.41 6.52 -10.85
CA THR A 46 -5.76 7.55 -11.66
C THR A 46 -4.46 8.06 -11.01
N ASN A 47 -3.66 8.76 -11.80
CA ASN A 47 -2.49 9.47 -11.29
C ASN A 47 -2.90 10.48 -10.20
N GLN A 48 -4.04 11.13 -10.34
CA GLN A 48 -4.54 12.07 -9.33
C GLN A 48 -4.85 11.38 -8.00
N ASN A 49 -5.35 10.14 -8.03
CA ASN A 49 -5.55 9.36 -6.81
C ASN A 49 -4.22 9.12 -6.08
N TYR A 50 -3.16 8.78 -6.80
CA TYR A 50 -1.83 8.60 -6.20
C TYR A 50 -1.25 9.92 -5.67
N ARG A 51 -1.44 11.02 -6.38
CA ARG A 51 -1.02 12.35 -5.90
C ARG A 51 -1.70 12.72 -4.59
N ASN A 52 -3.01 12.52 -4.52
CA ASN A 52 -3.78 12.78 -3.31
C ASN A 52 -3.28 11.94 -2.14
N HIS A 53 -2.99 10.67 -2.38
CA HIS A 53 -2.44 9.78 -1.35
C HIS A 53 -1.09 10.28 -0.82
N ILE A 54 -0.22 10.76 -1.70
CA ILE A 54 1.11 11.26 -1.32
C ILE A 54 1.03 12.58 -0.56
N GLN A 55 0.15 13.49 -0.99
CA GLN A 55 0.07 14.87 -0.50
C GLN A 55 -0.83 15.04 0.72
N THR A 56 -1.70 14.09 0.99
CA THR A 56 -2.72 14.21 2.04
C THR A 56 -2.76 12.94 2.89
N GLU A 57 -3.64 12.92 3.89
CA GLU A 57 -3.88 11.74 4.72
C GLU A 57 -4.85 10.74 4.07
N VAL A 58 -5.25 10.94 2.83
CA VAL A 58 -6.14 10.03 2.13
C VAL A 58 -5.41 8.72 1.84
N GLY A 59 -5.90 7.62 2.41
CA GLY A 59 -5.43 6.29 2.12
C GLY A 59 -5.90 5.84 0.74
N LEU A 60 -5.18 4.92 0.14
CA LEU A 60 -5.52 4.36 -1.15
C LEU A 60 -5.30 2.85 -1.10
N THR A 61 -6.32 2.10 -1.50
CA THR A 61 -6.26 0.64 -1.54
C THR A 61 -6.51 0.17 -2.97
N PRO A 62 -5.47 0.11 -3.81
CA PRO A 62 -5.61 -0.42 -5.16
C PRO A 62 -5.89 -1.92 -5.13
N SER A 63 -6.71 -2.42 -6.05
CA SER A 63 -6.90 -3.84 -6.25
C SER A 63 -5.89 -4.36 -7.27
N PRO A 64 -5.16 -5.45 -6.98
CA PRO A 64 -4.23 -6.02 -7.95
C PRO A 64 -4.91 -6.81 -9.07
N LEU A 65 -6.21 -7.06 -8.98
CA LEU A 65 -6.93 -7.94 -9.90
C LEU A 65 -7.12 -7.32 -11.28
N ILE A 66 -6.87 -8.11 -12.32
CA ILE A 66 -7.25 -7.81 -13.70
C ILE A 66 -8.63 -8.42 -13.97
N ASP A 67 -8.78 -9.71 -13.64
CA ASP A 67 -10.01 -10.49 -13.74
C ASP A 67 -10.03 -11.55 -12.64
N GLU A 68 -10.86 -12.59 -12.76
CA GLU A 68 -11.06 -13.60 -11.72
C GLU A 68 -9.80 -14.41 -11.38
N ASP A 69 -8.87 -14.56 -12.32
CA ASP A 69 -7.71 -15.45 -12.19
C ASP A 69 -6.35 -14.79 -12.48
N LYS A 70 -6.33 -13.48 -12.73
CA LYS A 70 -5.11 -12.75 -13.05
C LYS A 70 -4.96 -11.51 -12.20
N CYS A 71 -3.71 -11.14 -11.97
CA CYS A 71 -3.40 -9.91 -11.23
C CYS A 71 -2.17 -9.21 -11.83
N TRP A 72 -2.10 -7.89 -11.61
CA TRP A 72 -0.97 -7.06 -12.01
C TRP A 72 0.22 -7.21 -11.08
N TRP A 73 -0.04 -7.43 -9.81
CA TRP A 73 0.96 -7.46 -8.74
C TRP A 73 0.42 -8.26 -7.57
N GLY A 74 1.28 -8.61 -6.63
CA GLY A 74 0.90 -9.31 -5.40
C GLY A 74 1.57 -8.68 -4.19
N ALA A 75 1.02 -8.92 -3.02
CA ALA A 75 1.55 -8.41 -1.78
C ALA A 75 1.51 -9.48 -0.69
N ILE A 76 2.53 -9.46 0.16
CA ILE A 76 2.60 -10.26 1.39
C ILE A 76 2.61 -9.29 2.56
N ASP A 77 1.66 -9.45 3.48
CA ASP A 77 1.57 -8.61 4.67
C ASP A 77 2.14 -9.35 5.87
N ILE A 78 3.14 -8.75 6.50
CA ILE A 78 3.77 -9.29 7.70
C ILE A 78 3.34 -8.45 8.89
N ASP A 79 2.42 -8.99 9.69
CA ASP A 79 1.73 -8.29 10.78
C ASP A 79 2.41 -8.42 12.14
N THR A 80 3.68 -8.70 12.22
CA THR A 80 4.41 -8.75 13.48
C THR A 80 4.91 -7.36 13.84
N TYR A 81 4.16 -6.65 14.68
CA TYR A 81 4.39 -5.22 14.94
C TYR A 81 5.56 -4.91 15.87
N ASN A 82 5.90 -5.84 16.77
CA ASN A 82 7.02 -5.69 17.70
C ASN A 82 8.26 -6.46 17.25
N MET A 83 8.45 -6.59 15.95
CA MET A 83 9.57 -7.32 15.40
C MET A 83 10.89 -6.61 15.69
N GLU A 84 11.90 -7.37 16.11
CA GLU A 84 13.24 -6.85 16.30
C GLU A 84 13.84 -6.32 15.00
N GLY A 85 14.66 -5.26 15.11
CA GLY A 85 15.30 -4.64 13.94
C GLY A 85 16.14 -5.62 13.12
N THR A 86 16.85 -6.54 13.79
CA THR A 86 17.63 -7.59 13.14
C THR A 86 16.74 -8.51 12.30
N ARG A 87 15.58 -8.90 12.82
CA ARG A 87 14.62 -9.73 12.08
C ARG A 87 14.03 -9.01 10.89
N LYS A 88 13.68 -7.73 11.04
CA LYS A 88 13.20 -6.91 9.92
C LYS A 88 14.23 -6.85 8.79
N LYS A 89 15.50 -6.63 9.16
CA LYS A 89 16.60 -6.57 8.21
C LYS A 89 16.77 -7.89 7.45
N GLU A 90 16.70 -9.02 8.14
CA GLU A 90 16.78 -10.34 7.52
C GLU A 90 15.67 -10.56 6.51
N ILE A 91 14.43 -10.16 6.84
CA ILE A 91 13.27 -10.27 5.95
C ILE A 91 13.45 -9.39 4.71
N ILE A 92 13.91 -8.16 4.90
CA ILE A 92 14.15 -7.22 3.78
C ILE A 92 15.24 -7.76 2.85
N GLU A 93 16.31 -8.30 3.40
CA GLU A 93 17.39 -8.91 2.61
C GLU A 93 16.89 -10.14 1.84
N GLY A 94 16.11 -11.01 2.49
CA GLY A 94 15.49 -12.15 1.83
C GLY A 94 14.52 -11.73 0.72
N ALA A 95 13.76 -10.65 0.93
CA ALA A 95 12.88 -10.10 -0.08
C ALA A 95 13.66 -9.63 -1.32
N LYS A 96 14.81 -8.98 -1.12
CA LYS A 96 15.69 -8.58 -2.23
C LYS A 96 16.19 -9.77 -3.04
N GLU A 97 16.58 -10.85 -2.38
CA GLU A 97 17.02 -12.08 -3.04
C GLU A 97 15.92 -12.69 -3.90
N LEU A 98 14.65 -12.54 -3.50
CA LEU A 98 13.48 -12.99 -4.25
C LEU A 98 12.96 -11.94 -5.24
N SER A 99 13.67 -10.83 -5.41
CA SER A 99 13.25 -9.70 -6.26
C SER A 99 11.92 -9.08 -5.84
N LEU A 100 11.64 -9.06 -4.54
CA LEU A 100 10.47 -8.41 -3.97
C LEU A 100 10.82 -7.01 -3.46
N ALA A 101 9.95 -6.06 -3.70
CA ALA A 101 10.03 -4.75 -3.07
C ALA A 101 9.48 -4.81 -1.64
N SER A 102 10.04 -4.01 -0.75
CA SER A 102 9.59 -3.98 0.65
C SER A 102 9.26 -2.56 1.09
N ALA A 103 8.28 -2.44 2.00
CA ALA A 103 7.91 -1.19 2.63
C ALA A 103 7.48 -1.45 4.07
N PHE A 104 7.65 -0.45 4.93
CA PHE A 104 7.13 -0.53 6.30
C PHE A 104 5.64 -0.22 6.29
N SER A 105 4.85 -1.00 7.02
CA SER A 105 3.45 -0.67 7.23
C SER A 105 3.32 0.42 8.29
N LYS A 106 2.19 1.13 8.29
CA LYS A 106 1.91 2.16 9.29
C LYS A 106 1.87 1.63 10.73
N SER A 107 1.66 0.34 10.91
CA SER A 107 1.58 -0.31 12.22
C SER A 107 2.90 -0.98 12.65
N GLY A 108 3.98 -0.78 11.94
CA GLY A 108 5.30 -1.31 12.25
C GLY A 108 5.62 -2.69 11.69
N GLY A 109 4.73 -3.27 10.91
CA GLY A 109 4.98 -4.49 10.15
C GLY A 109 5.67 -4.21 8.82
N LEU A 110 5.67 -5.18 7.93
CA LEU A 110 6.28 -5.10 6.61
C LEU A 110 5.29 -5.49 5.52
N HIS A 111 5.34 -4.79 4.40
CA HIS A 111 4.69 -5.20 3.16
C HIS A 111 5.75 -5.60 2.15
N LEU A 112 5.59 -6.76 1.52
CA LEU A 112 6.45 -7.23 0.44
C LEU A 112 5.62 -7.28 -0.84
N PHE A 113 6.17 -6.77 -1.94
CA PHE A 113 5.44 -6.67 -3.21
C PHE A 113 6.16 -7.40 -4.32
N CYS A 114 5.39 -8.17 -5.08
CA CYS A 114 5.79 -8.73 -6.36
C CYS A 114 5.16 -7.86 -7.46
N VAL A 115 5.98 -7.11 -8.14
CA VAL A 115 5.56 -6.17 -9.18
C VAL A 115 6.20 -6.47 -10.53
#